data_f8538eaa317aa39cbac8519ecca0fa09
#
_entry.id   f8538eaa317aa39cbac8519ecca0fa09
#
_cell.length_a   1.000
_cell.length_b   1.000
_cell.length_c   1.000
_cell.angle_alpha   90.00
_cell.angle_beta   90.00
_cell.angle_gamma   90.00
#
_symmetry.space_group_name_H-M   'P 1'
#
loop_
_entity.id
_entity.type
_entity.pdbx_description
1 polymer ?
#
loop_
_entity_poly.entity_id
_entity_poly.type
_entity_poly.pdbx_seq_one_letter_code
_entity_poly.pdbx_strand_id
1 'polypeptide(L)'
;MRTGVEPLEYKTPQDLIAKDFIGTNSGNLIYAHGIYRNLIRPDVEIHADNYRINLKEVEKINVEYDGYILALADAIREDFVPQLKQMTEMIRLLKIPVYLIGMGVRAAYGVDAKKLSFPFDNVVKEFVTAVLEKSTIVGLRGHITAQYLSNLGFTEGEDHMVIGCPSMYTFGDNLKIKDIDALSSNSIITTNMSKPALQSTLKFITQIHEKFPNATFIPQGV
;
A
#
# COMPACT_ATOMS: atom_id res chain seq x y z
N MET A 1 -1.94 -4.69 -12.93
CA MET A 1 -1.96 -4.11 -11.57
C MET A 1 -0.54 -3.86 -11.07
N ARG A 2 -0.31 -2.77 -10.36
CA ARG A 2 1.00 -2.47 -9.76
C ARG A 2 1.30 -3.38 -8.58
N THR A 3 2.04 -4.43 -8.84
CA THR A 3 2.50 -5.43 -7.87
C THR A 3 3.65 -6.26 -8.47
N GLY A 4 4.39 -6.98 -7.64
CA GLY A 4 5.49 -7.85 -8.09
C GLY A 4 5.13 -9.32 -8.25
N VAL A 5 3.88 -9.72 -7.98
CA VAL A 5 3.46 -11.13 -8.00
C VAL A 5 2.18 -11.30 -8.78
N GLU A 6 2.18 -12.18 -9.76
CA GLU A 6 0.99 -12.61 -10.49
C GLU A 6 0.02 -13.35 -9.55
N PRO A 7 -1.31 -13.16 -9.70
CA PRO A 7 -2.29 -13.66 -8.73
C PRO A 7 -2.32 -15.19 -8.58
N LEU A 8 -1.99 -15.91 -9.63
CA LEU A 8 -2.04 -17.38 -9.66
C LEU A 8 -0.65 -18.03 -9.81
N GLU A 9 0.41 -17.22 -9.75
CA GLU A 9 1.77 -17.72 -9.87
C GLU A 9 2.27 -18.30 -8.54
N TYR A 10 2.69 -19.57 -8.57
CA TYR A 10 3.34 -20.16 -7.43
C TYR A 10 4.81 -19.74 -7.35
N LYS A 11 5.21 -19.23 -6.19
CA LYS A 11 6.62 -18.92 -5.86
C LYS A 11 7.06 -19.78 -4.69
N THR A 12 8.23 -20.42 -4.84
CA THR A 12 8.85 -21.11 -3.70
C THR A 12 9.45 -20.10 -2.73
N PRO A 13 9.68 -20.47 -1.45
CA PRO A 13 10.43 -19.63 -0.52
C PRO A 13 11.81 -19.22 -1.06
N GLN A 14 12.48 -20.09 -1.81
CA GLN A 14 13.77 -19.84 -2.44
C GLN A 14 13.67 -18.74 -3.51
N ASP A 15 12.61 -18.75 -4.32
CA ASP A 15 12.37 -17.70 -5.33
C ASP A 15 12.18 -16.35 -4.66
N LEU A 16 11.41 -16.31 -3.55
CA LEU A 16 11.13 -15.07 -2.80
C LEU A 16 12.39 -14.50 -2.14
N ILE A 17 13.34 -15.37 -1.73
CA ILE A 17 14.62 -14.94 -1.15
C ILE A 17 15.59 -14.50 -2.26
N ALA A 18 15.62 -15.22 -3.38
CA ALA A 18 16.55 -14.96 -4.48
C ALA A 18 16.23 -13.67 -5.24
N LYS A 19 14.97 -13.24 -5.27
CA LYS A 19 14.52 -12.08 -6.02
C LYS A 19 13.43 -11.33 -5.25
N ASP A 20 13.61 -10.04 -5.12
CA ASP A 20 12.60 -9.18 -4.48
C ASP A 20 11.35 -9.00 -5.34
N PHE A 21 10.38 -9.90 -5.16
CA PHE A 21 9.05 -9.80 -5.78
C PHE A 21 8.06 -8.98 -4.94
N ILE A 22 8.40 -8.69 -3.68
CA ILE A 22 7.48 -8.14 -2.69
C ILE A 22 7.82 -6.71 -2.26
N GLY A 23 8.84 -6.10 -2.90
CA GLY A 23 9.31 -4.75 -2.55
C GLY A 23 9.83 -4.68 -1.10
N THR A 24 10.61 -5.70 -0.69
CA THR A 24 11.24 -5.83 0.65
C THR A 24 10.26 -5.91 1.84
N ASN A 25 8.96 -6.05 1.61
CA ASN A 25 7.96 -6.07 2.67
C ASN A 25 6.87 -7.12 2.39
N SER A 26 6.81 -8.17 3.22
CA SER A 26 5.81 -9.23 3.12
C SER A 26 4.36 -8.72 3.23
N GLY A 27 4.13 -7.57 3.87
CA GLY A 27 2.85 -6.91 3.91
C GLY A 27 2.30 -6.54 2.52
N ASN A 28 3.17 -6.36 1.52
CA ASN A 28 2.76 -6.10 0.14
C ASN A 28 2.03 -7.30 -0.48
N LEU A 29 2.36 -8.54 -0.07
CA LEU A 29 1.64 -9.74 -0.53
C LEU A 29 0.21 -9.76 -0.02
N ILE A 30 0.00 -9.50 1.26
CA ILE A 30 -1.34 -9.46 1.86
C ILE A 30 -2.15 -8.31 1.27
N TYR A 31 -1.50 -7.19 1.01
CA TYR A 31 -2.08 -6.04 0.36
C TYR A 31 -2.58 -6.37 -1.05
N ALA A 32 -1.72 -6.96 -1.89
CA ALA A 32 -2.06 -7.39 -3.23
C ALA A 32 -3.13 -8.49 -3.20
N HIS A 33 -3.01 -9.48 -2.31
CA HIS A 33 -3.98 -10.54 -2.14
C HIS A 33 -5.37 -10.01 -1.78
N GLY A 34 -5.46 -9.02 -0.90
CA GLY A 34 -6.74 -8.39 -0.56
C GLY A 34 -7.43 -7.75 -1.78
N ILE A 35 -6.67 -7.16 -2.70
CA ILE A 35 -7.21 -6.63 -3.96
C ILE A 35 -7.60 -7.77 -4.90
N TYR A 36 -6.72 -8.74 -5.13
CA TYR A 36 -6.98 -9.88 -6.02
C TYR A 36 -8.23 -10.64 -5.63
N ARG A 37 -8.36 -10.99 -4.36
CA ARG A 37 -9.51 -11.74 -3.84
C ARG A 37 -10.85 -11.08 -4.17
N ASN A 38 -10.89 -9.75 -4.19
CA ASN A 38 -12.14 -9.01 -4.44
C ASN A 38 -12.40 -8.76 -5.92
N LEU A 39 -11.39 -8.86 -6.77
CA LEU A 39 -11.50 -8.56 -8.21
C LEU A 39 -11.48 -9.78 -9.10
N ILE A 40 -10.81 -10.89 -8.72
CA ILE A 40 -10.73 -12.09 -9.55
C ILE A 40 -12.11 -12.73 -9.66
N ARG A 41 -12.54 -12.87 -10.90
CA ARG A 41 -13.79 -13.56 -11.32
C ARG A 41 -13.48 -14.37 -12.58
N PRO A 42 -14.39 -15.28 -13.01
CA PRO A 42 -14.17 -16.06 -14.23
C PRO A 42 -13.94 -15.24 -15.50
N ASP A 43 -14.42 -14.00 -15.51
CA ASP A 43 -14.34 -13.05 -16.62
C ASP A 43 -13.29 -11.94 -16.40
N VAL A 44 -12.50 -12.02 -15.32
CA VAL A 44 -11.48 -11.01 -14.98
C VAL A 44 -10.12 -11.66 -14.88
N GLU A 45 -9.20 -11.22 -15.73
CA GLU A 45 -7.79 -11.58 -15.69
C GLU A 45 -6.96 -10.40 -15.21
N ILE A 46 -6.04 -10.63 -14.27
CA ILE A 46 -5.21 -9.58 -13.68
C ILE A 46 -3.74 -9.95 -13.85
N HIS A 47 -2.96 -9.03 -14.44
CA HIS A 47 -1.53 -9.16 -14.63
C HIS A 47 -0.74 -8.19 -13.75
N ALA A 48 0.39 -8.65 -13.22
CA ALA A 48 1.32 -7.84 -12.44
C ALA A 48 2.24 -7.00 -13.35
N ASP A 49 2.47 -5.74 -13.01
CA ASP A 49 3.43 -4.87 -13.70
C ASP A 49 4.88 -5.05 -13.21
N ASN A 50 5.09 -5.93 -12.21
CA ASN A 50 6.39 -6.18 -11.59
C ASN A 50 7.07 -4.92 -11.05
N TYR A 51 6.29 -3.95 -10.56
CA TYR A 51 6.73 -2.62 -10.11
C TYR A 51 7.52 -1.83 -11.17
N ARG A 52 7.33 -2.14 -12.45
CA ARG A 52 8.02 -1.46 -13.55
C ARG A 52 7.14 -0.34 -14.09
N ILE A 53 7.77 0.80 -14.34
CA ILE A 53 7.17 1.91 -15.07
C ILE A 53 7.93 1.99 -16.39
N ASN A 54 7.29 1.59 -17.48
CA ASN A 54 7.89 1.62 -18.80
C ASN A 54 6.97 2.37 -19.77
N LEU A 55 7.34 3.61 -20.05
CA LEU A 55 6.56 4.47 -20.95
C LEU A 55 6.44 3.89 -22.38
N LYS A 56 7.39 3.04 -22.80
CA LYS A 56 7.34 2.40 -24.13
C LYS A 56 6.28 1.31 -24.23
N GLU A 57 5.80 0.79 -23.11
CA GLU A 57 4.76 -0.25 -23.07
C GLU A 57 3.34 0.32 -22.95
N VAL A 58 3.19 1.64 -22.82
CA VAL A 58 1.89 2.28 -22.57
C VAL A 58 0.90 2.00 -23.70
N GLU A 59 1.32 2.05 -24.97
CA GLU A 59 0.42 1.74 -26.10
C GLU A 59 -0.03 0.27 -26.08
N LYS A 60 0.85 -0.65 -25.68
CA LYS A 60 0.49 -2.05 -25.47
C LYS A 60 -0.55 -2.18 -24.35
N ILE A 61 -0.31 -1.50 -23.22
CA ILE A 61 -1.26 -1.49 -22.09
C ILE A 61 -2.62 -0.94 -22.51
N ASN A 62 -2.66 0.12 -23.30
CA ASN A 62 -3.90 0.73 -23.80
C ASN A 62 -4.71 -0.19 -24.73
N VAL A 63 -4.05 -1.16 -25.38
CA VAL A 63 -4.70 -2.08 -26.33
C VAL A 63 -5.10 -3.40 -25.67
N GLU A 64 -4.28 -3.89 -24.74
CA GLU A 64 -4.44 -5.22 -24.16
C GLU A 64 -5.27 -5.25 -22.87
N TYR A 65 -5.45 -4.09 -22.19
CA TYR A 65 -6.10 -4.05 -20.87
C TYR A 65 -7.24 -3.05 -20.81
N ASP A 66 -8.27 -3.37 -20.03
CA ASP A 66 -9.45 -2.54 -19.79
C ASP A 66 -9.28 -1.55 -18.63
N GLY A 67 -8.23 -1.67 -17.85
CA GLY A 67 -7.95 -0.76 -16.74
C GLY A 67 -6.60 -1.01 -16.08
N TYR A 68 -6.09 0.00 -15.38
CA TYR A 68 -4.81 -0.07 -14.67
C TYR A 68 -5.01 0.20 -13.17
N ILE A 69 -4.64 -0.76 -12.34
CA ILE A 69 -4.81 -0.67 -10.88
C ILE A 69 -3.49 -0.25 -10.24
N LEU A 70 -3.50 0.90 -9.58
CA LEU A 70 -2.42 1.41 -8.74
C LEU A 70 -2.65 1.00 -7.29
N ALA A 71 -2.08 -0.12 -6.90
CA ALA A 71 -2.03 -0.59 -5.53
C ALA A 71 -0.88 0.11 -4.80
N LEU A 72 -1.14 1.27 -4.20
CA LEU A 72 -0.13 2.08 -3.53
C LEU A 72 -0.36 2.12 -2.02
N ALA A 73 0.67 1.71 -1.26
CA ALA A 73 0.64 1.73 0.19
C ALA A 73 0.94 3.14 0.75
N ASP A 74 2.09 3.32 1.43
CA ASP A 74 2.53 4.61 1.97
C ASP A 74 3.33 5.42 0.91
N ALA A 75 2.71 5.70 -0.22
CA ALA A 75 3.38 6.30 -1.37
C ALA A 75 3.64 7.81 -1.22
N ILE A 76 2.92 8.49 -0.33
CA ILE A 76 3.14 9.92 -0.08
C ILE A 76 4.28 10.06 0.93
N ARG A 77 5.52 10.11 0.39
CA ARG A 77 6.76 10.26 1.15
C ARG A 77 7.88 10.75 0.24
N GLU A 78 8.89 11.39 0.83
CA GLU A 78 9.96 12.07 0.09
C GLU A 78 10.75 11.12 -0.84
N ASP A 79 11.15 9.97 -0.34
CA ASP A 79 11.91 8.97 -1.09
C ASP A 79 11.13 8.30 -2.22
N PHE A 80 9.80 8.53 -2.32
CA PHE A 80 8.94 8.03 -3.38
C PHE A 80 8.53 9.08 -4.42
N VAL A 81 8.96 10.32 -4.26
CA VAL A 81 8.67 11.43 -5.18
C VAL A 81 9.09 11.16 -6.63
N PRO A 82 10.29 10.58 -6.90
CA PRO A 82 10.65 10.23 -8.28
C PRO A 82 9.68 9.25 -8.94
N GLN A 83 9.21 8.26 -8.20
CA GLN A 83 8.24 7.27 -8.68
C GLN A 83 6.87 7.89 -8.94
N LEU A 84 6.41 8.82 -8.07
CA LEU A 84 5.16 9.56 -8.30
C LEU A 84 5.22 10.34 -9.61
N LYS A 85 6.33 11.03 -9.90
CA LYS A 85 6.51 11.76 -11.17
C LYS A 85 6.44 10.82 -12.38
N GLN A 86 7.18 9.71 -12.35
CA GLN A 86 7.17 8.73 -13.45
C GLN A 86 5.77 8.11 -13.65
N MET A 87 5.06 7.79 -12.57
CA MET A 87 3.69 7.31 -12.66
C MET A 87 2.75 8.36 -13.23
N THR A 88 2.90 9.63 -12.86
CA THR A 88 2.12 10.73 -13.41
C THR A 88 2.28 10.81 -14.93
N GLU A 89 3.52 10.73 -15.44
CA GLU A 89 3.79 10.70 -16.87
C GLU A 89 3.12 9.50 -17.56
N MET A 90 3.23 8.31 -16.96
CA MET A 90 2.59 7.11 -17.50
C MET A 90 1.06 7.25 -17.52
N ILE A 91 0.45 7.70 -16.43
CA ILE A 91 -1.01 7.83 -16.31
C ILE A 91 -1.57 8.79 -17.35
N ARG A 92 -0.89 9.91 -17.62
CA ARG A 92 -1.31 10.87 -18.64
C ARG A 92 -1.36 10.26 -20.05
N LEU A 93 -0.50 9.29 -20.33
CA LEU A 93 -0.45 8.56 -21.61
C LEU A 93 -1.45 7.40 -21.67
N LEU A 94 -1.95 6.90 -20.56
CA LEU A 94 -2.96 5.86 -20.54
C LEU A 94 -4.29 6.38 -21.08
N LYS A 95 -4.96 5.57 -21.89
CA LYS A 95 -6.29 5.83 -22.48
C LYS A 95 -7.40 5.04 -21.76
N ILE A 96 -7.01 4.14 -20.88
CA ILE A 96 -7.87 3.28 -20.08
C ILE A 96 -8.07 3.86 -18.66
N PRO A 97 -9.13 3.48 -17.94
CA PRO A 97 -9.33 3.86 -16.54
C PRO A 97 -8.16 3.48 -15.62
N VAL A 98 -7.89 4.33 -14.65
CA VAL A 98 -6.84 4.11 -13.63
C VAL A 98 -7.48 4.10 -12.25
N TYR A 99 -7.28 3.05 -11.47
CA TYR A 99 -7.87 2.87 -10.15
C TYR A 99 -6.79 2.95 -9.07
N LEU A 100 -6.81 4.00 -8.27
CA LEU A 100 -5.89 4.17 -7.15
C LEU A 100 -6.50 3.60 -5.87
N ILE A 101 -5.84 2.60 -5.29
CA ILE A 101 -6.36 1.84 -4.17
C ILE A 101 -5.40 1.90 -2.98
N GLY A 102 -5.90 2.38 -1.83
CA GLY A 102 -5.27 2.29 -0.53
C GLY A 102 -4.02 3.16 -0.33
N MET A 103 -3.90 4.28 -1.06
CA MET A 103 -2.78 5.20 -0.88
C MET A 103 -2.76 5.82 0.52
N GLY A 104 -1.58 5.95 1.10
CA GLY A 104 -1.35 6.54 2.41
C GLY A 104 -0.19 7.52 2.44
N VAL A 105 -0.26 8.45 3.39
CA VAL A 105 0.81 9.39 3.71
C VAL A 105 1.68 8.85 4.85
N ARG A 106 2.99 9.04 4.73
CA ARG A 106 3.94 8.81 5.82
C ARG A 106 4.12 10.13 6.58
N ALA A 107 3.53 10.21 7.77
CA ALA A 107 3.62 11.36 8.65
C ALA A 107 4.16 10.96 10.02
N ALA A 108 4.70 11.93 10.77
CA ALA A 108 5.14 11.71 12.14
C ALA A 108 3.95 11.38 13.06
N TYR A 109 4.20 10.58 14.09
CA TYR A 109 3.17 10.29 15.08
C TYR A 109 2.71 11.56 15.79
N GLY A 110 1.40 11.72 15.97
CA GLY A 110 0.83 12.88 16.65
C GLY A 110 0.78 14.17 15.81
N VAL A 111 1.05 14.09 14.49
CA VAL A 111 0.94 15.25 13.62
C VAL A 111 -0.50 15.78 13.54
N ASP A 112 -0.65 17.10 13.53
CA ASP A 112 -1.92 17.74 13.19
C ASP A 112 -2.15 17.62 11.68
N ALA A 113 -3.04 16.71 11.28
CA ALA A 113 -3.33 16.46 9.88
C ALA A 113 -3.84 17.70 9.13
N LYS A 114 -4.49 18.65 9.80
CA LYS A 114 -4.98 19.90 9.20
C LYS A 114 -3.85 20.85 8.77
N LYS A 115 -2.65 20.66 9.34
CA LYS A 115 -1.47 21.47 9.05
C LYS A 115 -0.41 20.69 8.28
N LEU A 116 -0.71 19.44 7.89
CA LEU A 116 0.24 18.60 7.19
C LEU A 116 0.50 19.13 5.79
N SER A 117 1.76 19.35 5.50
CA SER A 117 2.28 19.82 4.22
C SER A 117 3.72 19.35 4.04
N PHE A 118 4.14 19.18 2.79
CA PHE A 118 5.48 18.71 2.42
C PHE A 118 6.07 19.57 1.29
N PRO A 119 7.41 19.66 1.17
CA PRO A 119 8.04 20.37 0.05
C PRO A 119 7.65 19.83 -1.34
N PHE A 120 7.07 18.64 -1.40
CA PHE A 120 6.65 17.95 -2.63
C PHE A 120 5.12 17.91 -2.84
N ASP A 121 4.35 18.74 -2.13
CA ASP A 121 2.88 18.83 -2.26
C ASP A 121 2.42 18.98 -3.70
N ASN A 122 3.11 19.79 -4.51
CA ASN A 122 2.77 19.95 -5.93
C ASN A 122 2.89 18.65 -6.71
N VAL A 123 3.87 17.79 -6.41
CA VAL A 123 4.02 16.50 -7.07
C VAL A 123 2.87 15.56 -6.72
N VAL A 124 2.45 15.54 -5.46
CA VAL A 124 1.28 14.77 -5.03
C VAL A 124 0.02 15.27 -5.69
N LYS A 125 -0.16 16.60 -5.75
CA LYS A 125 -1.31 17.23 -6.42
C LYS A 125 -1.39 16.85 -7.90
N GLU A 126 -0.28 16.97 -8.63
CA GLU A 126 -0.20 16.56 -10.03
C GLU A 126 -0.52 15.08 -10.24
N PHE A 127 0.01 14.21 -9.37
CA PHE A 127 -0.24 12.78 -9.43
C PHE A 127 -1.72 12.45 -9.21
N VAL A 128 -2.33 12.99 -8.16
CA VAL A 128 -3.75 12.75 -7.84
C VAL A 128 -4.65 13.32 -8.94
N THR A 129 -4.34 14.52 -9.46
CA THR A 129 -5.07 15.10 -10.58
C THR A 129 -5.01 14.20 -11.82
N ALA A 130 -3.83 13.69 -12.17
CA ALA A 130 -3.68 12.79 -13.32
C ALA A 130 -4.47 11.47 -13.14
N VAL A 131 -4.55 10.95 -11.91
CA VAL A 131 -5.40 9.79 -11.61
C VAL A 131 -6.88 10.14 -11.78
N LEU A 132 -7.34 11.26 -11.24
CA LEU A 132 -8.75 11.70 -11.31
C LEU A 132 -9.20 12.00 -12.74
N GLU A 133 -8.31 12.40 -13.64
CA GLU A 133 -8.61 12.51 -15.08
C GLU A 133 -8.98 11.16 -15.72
N LYS A 134 -8.64 10.04 -15.08
CA LYS A 134 -8.88 8.65 -15.55
C LYS A 134 -9.77 7.83 -14.62
N SER A 135 -10.18 8.40 -13.47
CA SER A 135 -10.91 7.72 -12.41
C SER A 135 -11.98 8.64 -11.84
N THR A 136 -13.02 8.07 -11.28
CA THR A 136 -14.07 8.86 -10.62
C THR A 136 -13.65 9.34 -9.24
N ILE A 137 -12.88 8.51 -8.51
CA ILE A 137 -12.48 8.77 -7.12
C ILE A 137 -11.22 7.97 -6.77
N VAL A 138 -10.41 8.48 -5.85
CA VAL A 138 -9.24 7.75 -5.33
C VAL A 138 -9.50 7.16 -3.95
N GLY A 139 -9.10 5.90 -3.76
CA GLY A 139 -9.24 5.18 -2.49
C GLY A 139 -8.04 5.38 -1.58
N LEU A 140 -8.28 5.89 -0.37
CA LEU A 140 -7.25 6.21 0.61
C LEU A 140 -7.24 5.24 1.79
N ARG A 141 -6.05 5.05 2.38
CA ARG A 141 -5.87 4.12 3.50
C ARG A 141 -6.48 4.64 4.81
N GLY A 142 -6.51 5.95 5.04
CA GLY A 142 -6.95 6.50 6.31
C GLY A 142 -7.16 8.01 6.32
N HIS A 143 -7.79 8.49 7.40
CA HIS A 143 -8.24 9.87 7.55
C HIS A 143 -7.13 10.93 7.54
N ILE A 144 -5.91 10.60 8.01
CA ILE A 144 -4.77 11.53 7.92
C ILE A 144 -4.44 11.83 6.45
N THR A 145 -4.51 10.81 5.58
CA THR A 145 -4.29 10.99 4.14
C THR A 145 -5.43 11.77 3.50
N ALA A 146 -6.68 11.49 3.90
CA ALA A 146 -7.85 12.22 3.40
C ALA A 146 -7.75 13.71 3.76
N GLN A 147 -7.46 14.03 5.03
CA GLN A 147 -7.28 15.42 5.45
C GLN A 147 -6.12 16.09 4.71
N TYR A 148 -5.00 15.38 4.50
CA TYR A 148 -3.88 15.91 3.73
C TYR A 148 -4.28 16.23 2.27
N LEU A 149 -5.01 15.36 1.58
CA LEU A 149 -5.51 15.66 0.23
C LEU A 149 -6.51 16.82 0.25
N SER A 150 -7.35 16.93 1.27
CA SER A 150 -8.23 18.09 1.44
C SER A 150 -7.44 19.40 1.62
N ASN A 151 -6.29 19.37 2.33
CA ASN A 151 -5.39 20.53 2.43
C ASN A 151 -4.80 20.92 1.05
N LEU A 152 -4.63 19.96 0.14
CA LEU A 152 -4.19 20.20 -1.23
C LEU A 152 -5.31 20.70 -2.16
N GLY A 153 -6.56 20.75 -1.68
CA GLY A 153 -7.71 21.28 -2.40
C GLY A 153 -8.59 20.22 -3.06
N PHE A 154 -8.43 18.93 -2.72
CA PHE A 154 -9.34 17.86 -3.14
C PHE A 154 -10.50 17.70 -2.15
N THR A 155 -11.67 17.29 -2.65
CA THR A 155 -12.89 17.15 -1.86
C THR A 155 -13.15 15.72 -1.44
N GLU A 156 -13.30 15.48 -0.12
CA GLU A 156 -13.70 14.16 0.39
C GLU A 156 -15.13 13.82 -0.03
N GLY A 157 -15.33 12.61 -0.54
CA GLY A 157 -16.60 12.13 -1.08
C GLY A 157 -16.79 12.38 -2.57
N GLU A 158 -16.01 13.30 -3.17
CA GLU A 158 -16.00 13.58 -4.61
C GLU A 158 -14.71 13.10 -5.26
N ASP A 159 -13.56 13.63 -4.82
CA ASP A 159 -12.25 13.28 -5.39
C ASP A 159 -11.59 12.09 -4.68
N HIS A 160 -11.84 11.95 -3.39
CA HIS A 160 -11.25 10.86 -2.60
C HIS A 160 -12.18 10.36 -1.50
N MET A 161 -11.96 9.10 -1.09
CA MET A 161 -12.63 8.49 0.05
C MET A 161 -11.70 7.58 0.84
N VAL A 162 -11.96 7.43 2.14
CA VAL A 162 -11.25 6.46 2.97
C VAL A 162 -11.87 5.08 2.78
N ILE A 163 -11.09 4.17 2.22
CA ILE A 163 -11.48 2.77 1.99
C ILE A 163 -10.74 1.79 2.91
N GLY A 164 -9.78 2.27 3.71
CA GLY A 164 -8.96 1.43 4.56
C GLY A 164 -7.78 0.77 3.83
N CYS A 165 -7.10 -0.13 4.52
CA CYS A 165 -6.01 -0.89 3.93
C CYS A 165 -6.56 -2.14 3.21
N PRO A 166 -6.23 -2.36 1.93
CA PRO A 166 -6.66 -3.56 1.20
C PRO A 166 -6.37 -4.89 1.88
N SER A 167 -5.32 -4.98 2.69
CA SER A 167 -5.02 -6.19 3.47
C SER A 167 -6.14 -6.61 4.44
N MET A 168 -6.99 -5.68 4.86
CA MET A 168 -8.15 -5.97 5.73
C MET A 168 -9.25 -6.73 4.99
N TYR A 169 -9.28 -6.66 3.66
CA TYR A 169 -10.26 -7.33 2.81
C TYR A 169 -9.85 -8.75 2.39
N THR A 170 -8.74 -9.27 2.93
CA THR A 170 -8.25 -10.62 2.63
C THR A 170 -9.30 -11.71 2.91
N PHE A 171 -10.19 -11.49 3.86
CA PHE A 171 -11.29 -12.40 4.22
C PHE A 171 -12.66 -11.91 3.73
N GLY A 172 -12.69 -10.90 2.84
CA GLY A 172 -13.94 -10.26 2.41
C GLY A 172 -14.66 -9.61 3.58
N ASP A 173 -15.99 -9.66 3.57
CA ASP A 173 -16.83 -9.09 4.64
C ASP A 173 -16.82 -9.93 5.94
N ASN A 174 -16.13 -11.07 5.94
CA ASN A 174 -16.11 -12.03 7.04
C ASN A 174 -14.85 -11.96 7.90
N LEU A 175 -14.16 -10.82 7.97
CA LEU A 175 -13.03 -10.65 8.87
C LEU A 175 -13.51 -10.73 10.33
N LYS A 176 -13.37 -11.91 10.93
CA LYS A 176 -13.65 -12.10 12.35
C LYS A 176 -12.45 -11.66 13.17
N ILE A 177 -12.61 -10.56 13.87
CA ILE A 177 -11.66 -10.15 14.90
C ILE A 177 -12.10 -10.86 16.20
N LYS A 178 -11.20 -11.67 16.77
CA LYS A 178 -11.47 -12.26 18.08
C LYS A 178 -11.50 -11.16 19.12
N ASP A 179 -12.58 -11.08 19.90
CA ASP A 179 -12.56 -10.40 21.17
C ASP A 179 -11.57 -11.14 22.07
N ILE A 180 -10.44 -10.51 22.31
CA ILE A 180 -9.47 -10.99 23.28
C ILE A 180 -9.89 -10.29 24.57
N ASP A 181 -10.42 -11.06 25.54
CA ASP A 181 -10.56 -10.58 26.91
C ASP A 181 -9.26 -9.89 27.32
N ALA A 182 -9.40 -8.65 27.74
CA ALA A 182 -8.31 -7.74 27.97
C ALA A 182 -7.13 -8.48 28.62
N LEU A 183 -6.05 -8.66 27.85
CA LEU A 183 -4.74 -8.98 28.39
C LEU A 183 -4.69 -10.20 29.34
N SER A 184 -5.20 -11.33 28.92
CA SER A 184 -4.65 -12.57 29.46
C SER A 184 -3.19 -12.61 28.99
N SER A 185 -2.32 -12.24 29.89
CA SER A 185 -0.98 -11.73 29.72
C SER A 185 0.07 -12.70 29.16
N ASN A 186 -0.34 -13.79 28.53
CA ASN A 186 0.58 -14.88 28.21
C ASN A 186 1.00 -14.99 26.74
N SER A 187 0.45 -14.17 25.85
CA SER A 187 0.78 -14.24 24.42
C SER A 187 0.83 -12.86 23.79
N ILE A 188 2.03 -12.32 23.64
CA ILE A 188 2.28 -11.08 22.93
C ILE A 188 2.95 -11.42 21.60
N ILE A 189 2.44 -10.83 20.51
CA ILE A 189 3.10 -10.84 19.21
C ILE A 189 3.68 -9.45 18.99
N THR A 190 4.97 -9.39 18.72
CA THR A 190 5.64 -8.16 18.31
C THR A 190 6.10 -8.27 16.87
N THR A 191 6.06 -7.16 16.16
CA THR A 191 6.55 -7.07 14.79
C THR A 191 7.38 -5.81 14.62
N ASN A 192 8.41 -5.88 13.80
CA ASN A 192 9.25 -4.75 13.43
C ASN A 192 9.84 -4.96 12.04
N MET A 193 10.32 -3.87 11.43
CA MET A 193 11.04 -3.96 10.16
C MET A 193 12.39 -4.65 10.35
N SER A 194 12.82 -5.41 9.34
CA SER A 194 14.03 -6.25 9.34
C SER A 194 15.36 -5.48 9.33
N LYS A 195 15.37 -4.17 9.20
CA LYS A 195 16.64 -3.39 9.29
C LYS A 195 17.14 -3.34 10.73
N PRO A 196 18.47 -3.35 10.92
CA PRO A 196 19.06 -3.37 12.25
C PRO A 196 18.41 -2.32 13.11
N ALA A 197 17.77 -2.80 14.15
CA ALA A 197 17.01 -2.00 15.07
C ALA A 197 17.94 -0.96 15.69
N LEU A 198 17.47 0.26 15.75
CA LEU A 198 18.09 1.26 16.61
C LEU A 198 18.22 0.66 18.01
N GLN A 199 19.27 1.02 18.73
CA GLN A 199 19.54 0.50 20.07
C GLN A 199 18.34 0.64 21.02
N SER A 200 17.53 1.69 20.82
CA SER A 200 16.25 1.90 21.51
C SER A 200 15.21 0.83 21.22
N THR A 201 15.13 0.33 19.98
CA THR A 201 14.20 -0.73 19.58
C THR A 201 14.63 -2.08 20.18
N LEU A 202 15.92 -2.37 20.17
CA LEU A 202 16.46 -3.58 20.84
C LEU A 202 16.14 -3.55 22.34
N LYS A 203 16.38 -2.43 23.01
CA LYS A 203 16.04 -2.26 24.43
C LYS A 203 14.55 -2.50 24.68
N PHE A 204 13.68 -1.96 23.83
CA PHE A 204 12.24 -2.14 23.93
C PHE A 204 11.83 -3.60 23.74
N ILE A 205 12.35 -4.29 22.72
CA ILE A 205 12.08 -5.72 22.48
C ILE A 205 12.57 -6.56 23.66
N THR A 206 13.76 -6.28 24.18
CA THR A 206 14.31 -6.98 25.37
C THR A 206 13.39 -6.82 26.56
N GLN A 207 12.93 -5.60 26.86
CA GLN A 207 11.99 -5.35 27.95
C GLN A 207 10.65 -6.07 27.76
N ILE A 208 10.16 -6.20 26.54
CA ILE A 208 8.96 -6.99 26.25
C ILE A 208 9.20 -8.47 26.58
N HIS A 209 10.30 -9.04 26.12
CA HIS A 209 10.60 -10.45 26.38
C HIS A 209 10.89 -10.75 27.86
N GLU A 210 11.51 -9.83 28.58
CA GLU A 210 11.68 -9.94 30.04
C GLU A 210 10.34 -9.96 30.77
N LYS A 211 9.40 -9.11 30.35
CA LYS A 211 8.06 -9.01 30.97
C LYS A 211 7.11 -10.11 30.50
N PHE A 212 7.28 -10.59 29.27
CA PHE A 212 6.43 -11.57 28.62
C PHE A 212 7.30 -12.67 27.96
N PRO A 213 7.76 -13.66 28.74
CA PRO A 213 8.70 -14.68 28.24
C PRO A 213 8.21 -15.49 27.03
N ASN A 214 6.90 -15.58 26.85
CA ASN A 214 6.26 -16.27 25.73
C ASN A 214 5.96 -15.34 24.53
N ALA A 215 6.50 -14.12 24.49
CA ALA A 215 6.32 -13.22 23.38
C ALA A 215 6.93 -13.79 22.09
N THR A 216 6.19 -13.71 21.00
CA THR A 216 6.65 -14.10 19.66
C THR A 216 6.98 -12.88 18.84
N PHE A 217 8.14 -12.87 18.20
CA PHE A 217 8.52 -11.83 17.26
C PHE A 217 8.29 -12.31 15.81
N ILE A 218 7.57 -11.51 15.03
CA ILE A 218 7.33 -11.76 13.60
C ILE A 218 8.01 -10.64 12.82
N PRO A 219 9.09 -10.92 12.06
CA PRO A 219 9.73 -9.92 11.21
C PRO A 219 8.82 -9.57 10.02
N GLN A 220 8.75 -8.29 9.66
CA GLN A 220 7.96 -7.82 8.51
C GLN A 220 8.74 -7.74 7.20
N GLY A 221 10.04 -7.94 7.24
CA GLY A 221 10.88 -7.86 6.06
C GLY A 221 11.96 -8.92 6.06
N VAL A 222 12.54 -9.16 4.91
CA VAL A 222 13.69 -10.06 4.69
C VAL A 222 14.98 -9.26 4.64
#